data_047692e25832d2b76c20cf8bfb3a2f70
#
_entry.id   047692e25832d2b76c20cf8bfb3a2f70
#
_cell.length_a   1.000
_cell.length_b   1.000
_cell.length_c   1.000
_cell.angle_alpha   90.00
_cell.angle_beta   90.00
_cell.angle_gamma   90.00
#
_symmetry.space_group_name_H-M   'P 1'
#
loop_
_entity.id
_entity.type
_entity.pdbx_description
1 polymer ?
#
loop_
_entity_poly.entity_id
_entity_poly.type
_entity_poly.pdbx_seq_one_letter_code
_entity_poly.pdbx_strand_id
1 'polypeptide(L)'
;MIRRFVTSHGGKILSGMTLLYLVISLLIGATAGVGAFTFGYAKGGAYLTNRPEACANCHVMQEHYDAWIKSSHSKFATCNDCHAPHNFVGKYYCKARNGFFHSLAFTTGQFPDRIQMHQYNRDVVEANCRYCHSQLVHDIDPLPGTNGKVEATSCLHCHSTVGHDT
;
A
#
# COMPACT_ATOMS: atom_id res chain seq x y z
N MET A 1 19.32 -41.90 -47.88
CA MET A 1 19.82 -40.58 -47.43
C MET A 1 18.74 -39.74 -46.72
N ILE A 2 17.47 -39.79 -47.09
CA ILE A 2 16.38 -38.93 -46.55
C ILE A 2 16.04 -39.30 -45.06
N ARG A 3 16.08 -40.54 -44.64
CA ARG A 3 15.72 -40.98 -43.26
C ARG A 3 16.66 -40.41 -42.17
N ARG A 4 17.95 -40.20 -42.46
CA ARG A 4 18.93 -39.63 -41.50
C ARG A 4 18.74 -38.13 -41.29
N PHE A 5 18.22 -37.43 -42.27
CA PHE A 5 18.01 -35.96 -42.22
C PHE A 5 16.84 -35.59 -41.32
N VAL A 6 15.74 -36.37 -41.41
CA VAL A 6 14.49 -36.15 -40.61
C VAL A 6 14.74 -36.43 -39.13
N THR A 7 15.47 -37.44 -38.76
CA THR A 7 15.78 -37.77 -37.34
C THR A 7 16.69 -36.76 -36.68
N SER A 8 17.64 -36.13 -37.44
CA SER A 8 18.52 -35.11 -36.89
C SER A 8 17.83 -33.81 -36.59
N HIS A 9 16.85 -33.40 -37.40
CA HIS A 9 16.08 -32.16 -37.14
C HIS A 9 15.06 -32.32 -36.00
N GLY A 10 14.37 -33.44 -35.93
CA GLY A 10 13.40 -33.73 -34.86
C GLY A 10 14.09 -33.78 -33.47
N GLY A 11 15.28 -34.39 -33.38
CA GLY A 11 16.03 -34.44 -32.12
C GLY A 11 16.49 -33.07 -31.63
N LYS A 12 16.92 -32.19 -32.53
CA LYS A 12 17.34 -30.82 -32.19
C LYS A 12 16.16 -29.92 -31.75
N ILE A 13 15.03 -30.04 -32.41
CA ILE A 13 13.80 -29.31 -32.05
C ILE A 13 13.30 -29.76 -30.67
N LEU A 14 13.24 -31.07 -30.42
CA LEU A 14 12.83 -31.62 -29.14
C LEU A 14 13.77 -31.18 -28.01
N SER A 15 15.09 -31.20 -28.26
CA SER A 15 16.09 -30.69 -27.32
C SER A 15 15.94 -29.20 -27.03
N GLY A 16 15.67 -28.38 -28.06
CA GLY A 16 15.43 -26.96 -27.90
C GLY A 16 14.17 -26.66 -27.08
N MET A 17 13.09 -27.38 -27.32
CA MET A 17 11.85 -27.24 -26.53
C MET A 17 12.07 -27.64 -25.05
N THR A 18 12.77 -28.73 -24.81
CA THR A 18 13.08 -29.17 -23.45
C THR A 18 13.90 -28.12 -22.72
N LEU A 19 14.94 -27.57 -23.36
CA LEU A 19 15.73 -26.48 -22.77
C LEU A 19 14.89 -25.24 -22.46
N LEU A 20 13.98 -24.86 -23.37
CA LEU A 20 13.08 -23.73 -23.16
C LEU A 20 12.17 -23.94 -21.92
N TYR A 21 11.56 -25.13 -21.79
CA TYR A 21 10.76 -25.47 -20.62
C TYR A 21 11.58 -25.44 -19.32
N LEU A 22 12.79 -25.95 -19.33
CA LEU A 22 13.68 -25.92 -18.17
C LEU A 22 14.02 -24.47 -17.76
N VAL A 23 14.34 -23.60 -18.71
CA VAL A 23 14.62 -22.18 -18.45
C VAL A 23 13.39 -21.48 -17.89
N ILE A 24 12.23 -21.66 -18.50
CA ILE A 24 10.96 -21.06 -18.01
C ILE A 24 10.65 -21.56 -16.61
N SER A 25 10.75 -22.86 -16.35
CA SER A 25 10.49 -23.42 -15.02
C SER A 25 11.45 -22.90 -13.97
N LEU A 26 12.73 -22.74 -14.32
CA LEU A 26 13.74 -22.16 -13.44
C LEU A 26 13.41 -20.69 -13.12
N LEU A 27 13.05 -19.89 -14.12
CA LEU A 27 12.68 -18.48 -13.94
C LEU A 27 11.42 -18.33 -13.07
N ILE A 28 10.39 -19.13 -13.33
CA ILE A 28 9.17 -19.14 -12.50
C ILE A 28 9.51 -19.54 -11.06
N GLY A 29 10.28 -20.63 -10.89
CA GLY A 29 10.68 -21.13 -9.58
C GLY A 29 11.53 -20.11 -8.80
N ALA A 30 12.49 -19.49 -9.46
CA ALA A 30 13.31 -18.44 -8.85
C ALA A 30 12.48 -17.21 -8.45
N THR A 31 11.62 -16.75 -9.34
CA THR A 31 10.72 -15.60 -9.06
C THR A 31 9.77 -15.89 -7.90
N ALA A 32 9.14 -17.07 -7.91
CA ALA A 32 8.26 -17.49 -6.83
C ALA A 32 8.99 -17.66 -5.50
N GLY A 33 10.19 -18.27 -5.53
CA GLY A 33 11.03 -18.47 -4.34
C GLY A 33 11.52 -17.15 -3.74
N VAL A 34 12.04 -16.25 -4.56
CA VAL A 34 12.48 -14.92 -4.11
C VAL A 34 11.30 -14.11 -3.61
N GLY A 35 10.15 -14.15 -4.31
CA GLY A 35 8.94 -13.46 -3.90
C GLY A 35 8.42 -13.96 -2.54
N ALA A 36 8.34 -15.27 -2.34
CA ALA A 36 7.90 -15.87 -1.09
C ALA A 36 8.87 -15.55 0.06
N PHE A 37 10.17 -15.65 -0.18
CA PHE A 37 11.19 -15.29 0.79
C PHE A 37 11.10 -13.82 1.20
N THR A 38 11.01 -12.91 0.21
CA THR A 38 10.90 -11.47 0.45
C THR A 38 9.63 -11.12 1.22
N PHE A 39 8.48 -11.72 0.84
CA PHE A 39 7.22 -11.53 1.53
C PHE A 39 7.31 -12.00 2.99
N GLY A 40 7.89 -13.18 3.25
CA GLY A 40 8.09 -13.69 4.61
C GLY A 40 9.06 -12.84 5.42
N TYR A 41 10.22 -12.50 4.84
CA TYR A 41 11.27 -11.70 5.48
C TYR A 41 10.77 -10.29 5.84
N ALA A 42 10.08 -9.62 4.92
CA ALA A 42 9.49 -8.29 5.13
C ALA A 42 8.20 -8.31 5.97
N LYS A 43 7.82 -9.46 6.53
CA LYS A 43 6.56 -9.63 7.29
C LYS A 43 5.35 -9.11 6.51
N GLY A 44 5.24 -9.42 5.23
CA GLY A 44 4.18 -8.95 4.33
C GLY A 44 2.77 -9.22 4.84
N GLY A 45 2.56 -10.26 5.66
CA GLY A 45 1.31 -10.53 6.36
C GLY A 45 0.86 -9.39 7.31
N ALA A 46 1.77 -8.50 7.73
CA ALA A 46 1.43 -7.32 8.53
C ALA A 46 0.41 -6.40 7.82
N TYR A 47 0.46 -6.32 6.49
CA TYR A 47 -0.52 -5.55 5.72
C TYR A 47 -1.95 -6.07 5.81
N LEU A 48 -2.14 -7.32 6.20
CA LEU A 48 -3.48 -7.92 6.35
C LEU A 48 -4.13 -7.60 7.71
N THR A 49 -3.36 -7.15 8.69
CA THR A 49 -3.86 -6.83 10.03
C THR A 49 -4.22 -5.36 10.17
N ASN A 50 -4.94 -5.02 11.27
CA ASN A 50 -5.24 -3.63 11.65
C ASN A 50 -4.40 -3.18 12.85
N ARG A 51 -3.49 -4.01 13.32
CA ARG A 51 -2.66 -3.71 14.49
C ARG A 51 -1.71 -2.56 14.16
N PRO A 52 -1.65 -1.51 14.98
CA PRO A 52 -0.75 -0.36 14.76
C PRO A 52 0.73 -0.76 14.68
N GLU A 53 1.14 -1.76 15.46
CA GLU A 53 2.52 -2.26 15.47
C GLU A 53 2.96 -2.83 14.13
N ALA A 54 1.99 -3.30 13.32
CA ALA A 54 2.26 -3.77 11.97
C ALA A 54 2.74 -2.66 11.03
N CYS A 55 2.29 -1.42 11.26
CA CYS A 55 2.76 -0.25 10.51
C CYS A 55 4.19 0.12 10.90
N ALA A 56 4.54 0.01 12.19
CA ALA A 56 5.89 0.25 12.70
C ALA A 56 6.89 -0.87 12.36
N ASN A 57 6.47 -1.93 11.64
CA ASN A 57 7.38 -2.93 11.09
C ASN A 57 8.43 -2.34 10.13
N CYS A 58 8.12 -1.23 9.47
CA CYS A 58 9.08 -0.41 8.75
C CYS A 58 9.68 0.62 9.72
N HIS A 59 11.00 0.61 9.93
CA HIS A 59 11.68 1.46 10.91
C HIS A 59 11.40 2.97 10.70
N VAL A 60 11.19 3.39 9.44
CA VAL A 60 10.86 4.77 9.09
C VAL A 60 9.50 5.23 9.65
N MET A 61 8.61 4.29 10.01
CA MET A 61 7.32 4.57 10.62
C MET A 61 7.36 4.62 12.15
N GLN A 62 8.51 4.38 12.77
CA GLN A 62 8.61 4.32 14.23
C GLN A 62 8.27 5.66 14.88
N GLU A 63 8.76 6.77 14.35
CA GLU A 63 8.47 8.10 14.88
C GLU A 63 6.97 8.43 14.83
N HIS A 64 6.31 8.09 13.73
CA HIS A 64 4.86 8.26 13.57
C HIS A 64 4.07 7.38 14.55
N TYR A 65 4.53 6.16 14.79
CA TYR A 65 3.92 5.27 15.77
C TYR A 65 4.07 5.80 17.19
N ASP A 66 5.26 6.26 17.58
CA ASP A 66 5.55 6.79 18.90
C ASP A 66 4.77 8.11 19.16
N ALA A 67 4.59 8.94 18.14
CA ALA A 67 3.77 10.14 18.22
C ALA A 67 2.26 9.78 18.32
N TRP A 68 1.79 8.78 17.54
CA TRP A 68 0.41 8.30 17.62
C TRP A 68 0.06 7.77 19.01
N ILE A 69 0.91 6.97 19.66
CA ILE A 69 0.66 6.47 21.02
C ILE A 69 0.37 7.61 22.01
N LYS A 70 1.01 8.76 21.82
CA LYS A 70 0.85 9.96 22.67
C LYS A 70 -0.37 10.80 22.29
N SER A 71 -0.96 10.56 21.13
CA SER A 71 -2.08 11.35 20.62
C SER A 71 -3.38 11.05 21.35
N SER A 72 -4.34 11.99 21.25
CA SER A 72 -5.70 11.81 21.79
C SER A 72 -6.45 10.68 21.10
N HIS A 73 -6.09 10.32 19.87
CA HIS A 73 -6.76 9.30 19.06
C HIS A 73 -6.28 7.87 19.34
N SER A 74 -5.15 7.68 20.00
CA SER A 74 -4.57 6.34 20.23
C SER A 74 -5.47 5.36 20.97
N LYS A 75 -6.42 5.86 21.78
CA LYS A 75 -7.37 5.05 22.53
C LYS A 75 -8.62 4.64 21.73
N PHE A 76 -8.90 5.30 20.62
CA PHE A 76 -10.17 5.16 19.91
C PHE A 76 -10.00 4.80 18.43
N ALA A 77 -8.84 5.08 17.84
CA ALA A 77 -8.57 4.87 16.44
C ALA A 77 -7.16 4.32 16.21
N THR A 78 -7.05 3.33 15.36
CA THR A 78 -5.78 2.78 14.89
C THR A 78 -5.30 3.52 13.64
N CYS A 79 -4.05 3.24 13.20
CA CYS A 79 -3.53 3.81 11.95
C CYS A 79 -4.48 3.57 10.76
N ASN A 80 -5.08 2.37 10.68
CA ASN A 80 -5.97 2.04 9.57
C ASN A 80 -7.31 2.78 9.61
N ASP A 81 -7.77 3.21 10.77
CA ASP A 81 -9.04 3.94 10.89
C ASP A 81 -8.93 5.34 10.30
N CYS A 82 -7.71 5.90 10.27
CA CYS A 82 -7.41 7.16 9.58
C CYS A 82 -6.94 6.94 8.14
N HIS A 83 -6.06 5.97 7.90
CA HIS A 83 -5.32 5.84 6.64
C HIS A 83 -5.90 4.83 5.63
N ALA A 84 -7.00 4.15 5.95
CA ALA A 84 -7.68 3.23 5.03
C ALA A 84 -9.20 3.43 5.07
N PRO A 85 -9.91 3.32 3.94
CA PRO A 85 -11.37 3.39 3.92
C PRO A 85 -12.01 2.36 4.85
N HIS A 86 -13.15 2.70 5.45
CA HIS A 86 -13.86 1.80 6.37
C HIS A 86 -14.58 0.64 5.67
N ASN A 87 -14.84 0.73 4.37
CA ASN A 87 -15.42 -0.39 3.61
C ASN A 87 -14.36 -1.44 3.25
N PHE A 88 -14.76 -2.70 3.20
CA PHE A 88 -13.86 -3.85 2.99
C PHE A 88 -13.04 -3.73 1.70
N VAL A 89 -13.69 -3.48 0.57
CA VAL A 89 -13.02 -3.42 -0.74
C VAL A 89 -12.02 -2.25 -0.79
N GLY A 90 -12.48 -1.05 -0.42
CA GLY A 90 -11.64 0.15 -0.41
C GLY A 90 -10.43 0.01 0.53
N LYS A 91 -10.63 -0.61 1.69
CA LYS A 91 -9.57 -0.86 2.66
C LYS A 91 -8.44 -1.72 2.07
N TYR A 92 -8.77 -2.87 1.51
CA TYR A 92 -7.75 -3.76 0.96
C TYR A 92 -7.15 -3.24 -0.35
N TYR A 93 -7.92 -2.52 -1.16
CA TYR A 93 -7.38 -1.80 -2.31
C TYR A 93 -6.35 -0.74 -1.87
N CYS A 94 -6.69 0.08 -0.86
CA CYS A 94 -5.80 1.09 -0.30
C CYS A 94 -4.51 0.45 0.24
N LYS A 95 -4.63 -0.64 1.01
CA LYS A 95 -3.49 -1.39 1.54
C LYS A 95 -2.61 -1.97 0.43
N ALA A 96 -3.19 -2.60 -0.58
CA ALA A 96 -2.45 -3.18 -1.71
C ALA A 96 -1.72 -2.08 -2.50
N ARG A 97 -2.43 -1.00 -2.81
CA ARG A 97 -1.86 0.17 -3.51
C ARG A 97 -0.69 0.78 -2.74
N ASN A 98 -0.89 1.07 -1.47
CA ASN A 98 0.16 1.67 -0.63
C ASN A 98 1.32 0.69 -0.42
N GLY A 99 1.04 -0.60 -0.19
CA GLY A 99 2.07 -1.62 -0.08
C GLY A 99 2.97 -1.69 -1.31
N PHE A 100 2.37 -1.67 -2.50
CA PHE A 100 3.12 -1.67 -3.76
C PHE A 100 3.99 -0.40 -3.92
N PHE A 101 3.40 0.78 -3.80
CA PHE A 101 4.13 2.03 -4.03
C PHE A 101 5.17 2.32 -2.95
N HIS A 102 4.91 1.98 -1.69
CA HIS A 102 5.91 2.10 -0.63
C HIS A 102 7.09 1.15 -0.89
N SER A 103 6.83 -0.11 -1.20
CA SER A 103 7.89 -1.07 -1.53
C SER A 103 8.70 -0.62 -2.73
N LEU A 104 8.06 -0.10 -3.78
CA LEU A 104 8.73 0.42 -4.97
C LEU A 104 9.60 1.63 -4.62
N ALA A 105 9.07 2.60 -3.89
CA ALA A 105 9.80 3.81 -3.50
C ALA A 105 11.05 3.49 -2.66
N PHE A 106 10.92 2.61 -1.67
CA PHE A 106 12.05 2.19 -0.85
C PHE A 106 13.08 1.35 -1.63
N THR A 107 12.64 0.49 -2.54
CA THR A 107 13.54 -0.32 -3.36
C THR A 107 14.34 0.54 -4.35
N THR A 108 13.71 1.58 -4.88
CA THR A 108 14.34 2.49 -5.87
C THR A 108 15.04 3.69 -5.22
N GLY A 109 14.87 3.90 -3.92
CA GLY A 109 15.37 5.08 -3.22
C GLY A 109 14.69 6.39 -3.62
N GLN A 110 13.52 6.32 -4.25
CA GLN A 110 12.79 7.49 -4.73
C GLN A 110 11.72 7.93 -3.73
N PHE A 111 12.15 8.44 -2.61
CA PHE A 111 11.26 9.06 -1.62
C PHE A 111 11.96 10.28 -1.00
N PRO A 112 11.22 11.32 -0.58
CA PRO A 112 11.80 12.48 0.09
C PRO A 112 12.25 12.11 1.51
N ASP A 113 13.27 12.82 2.03
CA ASP A 113 13.77 12.62 3.41
C ASP A 113 12.64 12.76 4.44
N ARG A 114 11.77 13.73 4.23
CA ARG A 114 10.52 13.86 4.98
C ARG A 114 9.38 13.22 4.19
N ILE A 115 8.89 12.08 4.66
CA ILE A 115 7.79 11.36 4.03
C ILE A 115 6.53 12.22 4.06
N GLN A 116 5.93 12.41 2.89
CA GLN A 116 4.70 13.17 2.71
C GLN A 116 3.58 12.30 2.16
N MET A 117 2.36 12.58 2.59
CA MET A 117 1.17 11.89 2.14
C MET A 117 0.80 12.31 0.72
N HIS A 118 0.62 11.35 -0.18
CA HIS A 118 0.07 11.59 -1.52
C HIS A 118 -1.40 12.02 -1.45
N GLN A 119 -1.87 12.76 -2.47
CA GLN A 119 -3.24 13.30 -2.52
C GLN A 119 -4.30 12.22 -2.29
N TYR A 120 -4.19 11.06 -2.92
CA TYR A 120 -5.12 9.94 -2.69
C TYR A 120 -5.25 9.56 -1.19
N ASN A 121 -4.13 9.46 -0.49
CA ASN A 121 -4.13 9.11 0.93
C ASN A 121 -4.66 10.28 1.79
N ARG A 122 -4.41 11.52 1.38
CA ARG A 122 -4.99 12.71 2.02
C ARG A 122 -6.51 12.69 1.92
N ASP A 123 -7.05 12.40 0.73
CA ASP A 123 -8.49 12.30 0.51
C ASP A 123 -9.13 11.21 1.37
N VAL A 124 -8.43 10.07 1.53
CA VAL A 124 -8.88 8.99 2.43
C VAL A 124 -8.92 9.45 3.88
N VAL A 125 -7.89 10.14 4.37
CA VAL A 125 -7.83 10.64 5.76
C VAL A 125 -8.94 11.68 5.99
N GLU A 126 -9.13 12.63 5.08
CA GLU A 126 -10.21 13.63 5.16
C GLU A 126 -11.59 12.97 5.21
N ALA A 127 -11.82 11.94 4.38
CA ALA A 127 -13.08 11.20 4.41
C ALA A 127 -13.30 10.47 5.74
N ASN A 128 -12.24 9.92 6.33
CA ASN A 128 -12.32 9.20 7.59
C ASN A 128 -12.52 10.14 8.80
N CYS A 129 -11.94 11.34 8.78
CA CYS A 129 -12.25 12.37 9.76
C CYS A 129 -13.78 12.68 9.75
N ARG A 130 -14.34 12.89 8.57
CA ARG A 130 -15.77 13.17 8.37
C ARG A 130 -16.66 11.99 8.74
N TYR A 131 -16.19 10.76 8.53
CA TYR A 131 -16.92 9.56 8.90
C TYR A 131 -17.12 9.47 10.42
N CYS A 132 -16.03 9.63 11.20
CA CYS A 132 -16.08 9.54 12.66
C CYS A 132 -16.70 10.78 13.31
N HIS A 133 -16.45 11.97 12.75
CA HIS A 133 -16.91 13.26 13.27
C HIS A 133 -18.12 13.83 12.52
N SER A 134 -18.96 12.98 11.92
CA SER A 134 -20.05 13.39 11.03
C SER A 134 -21.03 14.41 11.65
N GLN A 135 -21.31 14.29 12.93
CA GLN A 135 -22.20 15.24 13.63
C GLN A 135 -21.58 16.63 13.73
N LEU A 136 -20.29 16.72 14.04
CA LEU A 136 -19.56 17.97 14.18
C LEU A 136 -19.34 18.65 12.82
N VAL A 137 -19.05 17.86 11.80
CA VAL A 137 -18.75 18.34 10.44
C VAL A 137 -19.96 19.03 9.80
N HIS A 138 -21.17 18.57 10.11
CA HIS A 138 -22.40 19.22 9.62
C HIS A 138 -22.48 20.70 10.01
N ASP A 139 -21.96 21.07 11.17
CA ASP A 139 -22.00 22.44 11.69
C ASP A 139 -20.82 23.30 11.20
N ILE A 140 -19.75 22.66 10.72
CA ILE A 140 -18.51 23.33 10.28
C ILE A 140 -18.48 23.54 8.77
N ASP A 141 -19.05 22.62 7.99
CA ASP A 141 -19.03 22.72 6.53
C ASP A 141 -19.86 23.94 6.07
N PRO A 142 -19.31 24.76 5.20
CA PRO A 142 -20.02 25.94 4.72
C PRO A 142 -21.28 25.53 3.95
N LEU A 143 -22.31 26.34 4.05
CA LEU A 143 -23.51 26.18 3.23
C LEU A 143 -23.15 26.22 1.74
N PRO A 144 -23.91 25.53 0.86
CA PRO A 144 -23.66 25.57 -0.57
C PRO A 144 -23.54 27.00 -1.06
N GLY A 145 -22.41 27.34 -1.68
CA GLY A 145 -22.24 28.66 -2.30
C GLY A 145 -23.23 28.89 -3.42
N THR A 146 -23.31 30.11 -3.92
CA THR A 146 -24.22 30.54 -5.00
C THR A 146 -24.04 29.74 -6.30
N ASN A 147 -22.94 29.03 -6.47
CA ASN A 147 -22.64 28.13 -7.59
C ASN A 147 -23.02 26.64 -7.32
N GLY A 148 -23.67 26.36 -6.19
CA GLY A 148 -24.08 25.00 -5.80
C GLY A 148 -22.94 24.03 -5.45
N LYS A 149 -21.69 24.48 -5.43
CA LYS A 149 -20.55 23.67 -5.00
C LYS A 149 -20.25 23.96 -3.54
N VAL A 150 -20.27 22.92 -2.73
CA VAL A 150 -19.74 22.95 -1.35
C VAL A 150 -18.26 22.62 -1.44
N GLU A 151 -17.41 23.57 -1.18
CA GLU A 151 -15.98 23.31 -1.01
C GLU A 151 -15.78 22.94 0.47
N ALA A 152 -15.65 21.66 0.71
CA ALA A 152 -15.49 21.14 2.07
C ALA A 152 -14.20 21.67 2.70
N THR A 153 -14.27 22.16 3.93
CA THR A 153 -13.11 22.65 4.67
C THR A 153 -12.17 21.47 4.98
N SER A 154 -10.87 21.60 4.68
CA SER A 154 -9.89 20.56 4.99
C SER A 154 -9.63 20.49 6.49
N CYS A 155 -9.92 19.33 7.08
CA CYS A 155 -9.65 19.06 8.49
C CYS A 155 -8.14 19.08 8.78
N LEU A 156 -7.35 18.52 7.87
CA LEU A 156 -5.89 18.45 7.99
C LEU A 156 -5.22 19.82 7.87
N HIS A 157 -5.90 20.85 7.38
CA HIS A 157 -5.35 22.20 7.33
C HIS A 157 -5.13 22.78 8.75
N CYS A 158 -6.10 22.56 9.65
CA CYS A 158 -6.02 23.05 11.02
C CYS A 158 -5.58 21.97 12.03
N HIS A 159 -5.81 20.70 11.73
CA HIS A 159 -5.59 19.55 12.60
C HIS A 159 -4.50 18.60 12.09
N SER A 160 -3.43 19.12 11.50
CA SER A 160 -2.36 18.30 10.89
C SER A 160 -1.64 17.38 11.88
N THR A 161 -1.63 17.71 13.17
CA THR A 161 -0.90 16.99 14.23
C THR A 161 -1.79 16.08 15.09
N VAL A 162 -3.07 15.94 14.75
CA VAL A 162 -4.06 15.26 15.60
C VAL A 162 -3.78 13.78 15.87
N GLY A 163 -3.17 13.09 14.90
CA GLY A 163 -2.80 11.67 15.02
C GLY A 163 -1.32 11.45 15.33
N HIS A 164 -0.47 12.22 14.71
CA HIS A 164 0.99 12.23 14.89
C HIS A 164 1.57 13.47 14.23
N ASP A 165 2.71 13.93 14.72
CA ASP A 165 3.45 14.99 14.06
C ASP A 165 4.05 14.51 12.73
N THR A 166 4.09 15.41 11.74
CA THR A 166 4.64 15.14 10.40
C THR A 166 5.84 16.05 10.11
#